data_997c615bb7dffa343a982ea3ea91f17a
#
_entry.id   997c615bb7dffa343a982ea3ea91f17a
#
_cell.length_a   1.000
_cell.length_b   1.000
_cell.length_c   1.000
_cell.angle_alpha   90.00
_cell.angle_beta   90.00
_cell.angle_gamma   90.00
#
_symmetry.space_group_name_H-M   'P 1'
#
loop_
_entity.id
_entity.type
_entity.pdbx_description
1 polymer ?
#
loop_
_entity_poly.entity_id
_entity_poly.type
_entity_poly.pdbx_seq_one_letter_code
_entity_poly.pdbx_strand_id
1 'polypeptide(L)' 'MNNENRQLDNNTGIAFPKRSDNPAAPKLSGTINVQGKVFKIAIWERTSKAGNNYQYIKIEPQTSTSK' A
#
# COMPACT_ATOMS: atom_id res chain seq x y z
N MET A 1 0.15 11.73 -21.47
CA MET A 1 0.18 11.75 -20.87
C MET A 1 0.85 11.25 -20.01
N ASN A 2 1.51 11.30 -19.81
CA ASN A 2 2.13 10.81 -19.03
C ASN A 2 1.89 11.01 -17.69
N ASN A 3 1.62 10.15 -16.99
CA ASN A 3 1.27 10.26 -15.67
C ASN A 3 2.20 9.78 -14.76
N GLU A 4 3.31 9.33 -15.21
CA GLU A 4 4.24 8.75 -14.34
C GLU A 4 4.75 9.74 -13.41
N ASN A 5 4.69 11.01 -13.72
CA ASN A 5 5.17 11.96 -12.78
C ASN A 5 4.11 12.53 -11.92
N ARG A 6 2.94 11.98 -11.96
CA ARG A 6 1.91 12.54 -11.17
C ARG A 6 2.18 12.35 -9.71
N GLN A 7 2.07 13.37 -8.95
CA GLN A 7 2.19 13.27 -7.52
C GLN A 7 0.86 12.97 -6.93
N LEU A 8 0.86 12.22 -5.86
CA LEU A 8 -0.37 11.96 -5.14
C LEU A 8 -0.79 13.19 -4.38
N ASP A 9 -2.09 13.41 -4.32
CA ASP A 9 -2.60 14.48 -3.48
C ASP A 9 -2.35 14.15 -2.03
N ASN A 10 -2.37 15.18 -1.18
CA ASN A 10 -2.19 14.95 0.22
C ASN A 10 -3.23 14.00 0.76
N ASN A 11 -2.79 13.08 1.58
CA ASN A 11 -3.69 12.17 2.29
C ASN A 11 -4.40 11.22 1.34
N THR A 12 -3.77 10.90 0.23
CA THR A 12 -4.31 9.92 -0.69
C THR A 12 -3.23 8.91 -1.03
N GLY A 13 -3.65 7.80 -1.55
CA GLY A 13 -2.71 6.76 -1.93
C GLY A 13 -3.28 5.89 -3.01
N ILE A 14 -2.42 5.06 -3.55
CA ILE A 14 -2.83 4.09 -4.54
C ILE A 14 -2.20 2.75 -4.19
N ALA A 15 -2.88 1.69 -4.57
CA ALA A 15 -2.35 0.35 -4.37
C ALA A 15 -2.76 -0.49 -5.55
N PHE A 16 -1.88 -1.38 -5.94
CA PHE A 16 -2.13 -2.25 -7.08
C PHE A 16 -2.07 -3.69 -6.65
N PRO A 17 -2.82 -4.55 -7.29
CA PRO A 17 -2.75 -5.98 -6.97
C PRO A 17 -1.37 -6.49 -7.25
N LYS A 18 -0.91 -7.35 -6.35
CA LYS A 18 0.41 -7.92 -6.51
C LYS A 18 0.28 -9.42 -6.61
N ARG A 19 0.83 -10.01 -7.65
CA ARG A 19 0.78 -11.44 -7.80
C ARG A 19 1.93 -12.05 -7.08
N SER A 20 1.65 -13.06 -6.30
CA SER A 20 2.70 -13.79 -5.60
C SER A 20 2.18 -15.14 -5.22
N ASP A 21 3.04 -16.14 -5.34
CA ASP A 21 2.68 -17.47 -4.87
C ASP A 21 2.86 -17.61 -3.38
N ASN A 22 3.41 -16.62 -2.75
CA ASN A 22 3.66 -16.71 -1.33
C ASN A 22 2.43 -16.24 -0.57
N PRO A 23 1.79 -17.10 0.19
CA PRO A 23 0.59 -16.67 0.90
C PRO A 23 0.85 -15.63 1.97
N ALA A 24 2.08 -15.45 2.37
CA ALA A 24 2.38 -14.42 3.34
C ALA A 24 2.60 -13.07 2.69
N ALA A 25 2.63 -13.01 1.38
CA ALA A 25 2.86 -11.74 0.71
C ALA A 25 1.58 -10.93 0.65
N PRO A 26 1.68 -9.61 0.61
CA PRO A 26 0.47 -8.80 0.54
C PRO A 26 -0.24 -8.98 -0.79
N LYS A 27 -1.53 -8.82 -0.76
CA LYS A 27 -2.32 -8.90 -1.97
C LYS A 27 -2.22 -7.63 -2.79
N LEU A 28 -2.05 -6.49 -2.13
CA LEU A 28 -1.87 -5.24 -2.82
C LEU A 28 -0.70 -4.52 -2.21
N SER A 29 -0.06 -3.69 -2.99
CA SER A 29 0.99 -2.86 -2.46
C SER A 29 0.99 -1.55 -3.23
N GLY A 30 1.47 -0.52 -2.58
CA GLY A 30 1.47 0.77 -3.23
C GLY A 30 2.09 1.82 -2.34
N THR A 31 1.65 3.05 -2.52
CA THR A 31 2.17 4.17 -1.76
C THR A 31 1.05 5.07 -1.34
N ILE A 32 1.30 5.86 -0.33
CA ILE A 32 0.32 6.81 0.15
C ILE A 32 1.09 8.08 0.53
N ASN A 33 0.47 9.20 0.27
CA ASN A 33 1.06 10.49 0.60
C ASN A 33 0.30 11.06 1.78
N VAL A 34 1.01 11.29 2.88
CA VAL A 34 0.40 11.86 4.08
C VAL A 34 1.07 13.19 4.33
N GLN A 35 0.39 14.24 3.99
CA GLN A 35 0.89 15.60 4.23
C GLN A 35 2.27 15.80 3.65
N GLY A 36 2.47 15.33 2.46
CA GLY A 36 3.74 15.54 1.78
C GLY A 36 4.78 14.46 2.01
N LYS A 37 4.51 13.51 2.89
CA LYS A 37 5.43 12.43 3.12
C LYS A 37 4.89 11.16 2.48
N VAL A 38 5.73 10.45 1.80
CA VAL A 38 5.32 9.26 1.07
C VAL A 38 5.67 8.04 1.90
N PHE A 39 4.71 7.14 2.04
CA PHE A 39 4.89 5.90 2.76
C PHE A 39 4.54 4.75 1.84
N LYS A 40 5.14 3.61 2.08
CA LYS A 40 4.76 2.39 1.39
C LYS A 40 3.63 1.74 2.15
N ILE A 41 2.69 1.18 1.42
CA ILE A 41 1.61 0.44 2.06
C ILE A 41 1.56 -0.96 1.49
N ALA A 42 1.15 -1.87 2.33
CA ALA A 42 0.92 -3.25 1.93
C ALA A 42 -0.40 -3.65 2.53
N ILE A 43 -1.18 -4.42 1.79
CA ILE A 43 -2.52 -4.76 2.19
C ILE A 43 -2.70 -6.25 2.09
N TRP A 44 -3.15 -6.87 3.17
CA TRP A 44 -3.45 -8.29 3.21
C TRP A 44 -4.93 -8.48 3.44
N GLU A 45 -5.47 -9.52 2.84
CA GLU A 45 -6.85 -9.85 3.07
C GLU A 45 -6.94 -10.84 4.20
N ARG A 46 -7.78 -10.57 5.17
CA ARG A 46 -7.91 -11.41 6.34
C ARG A 46 -9.37 -11.68 6.63
N THR A 47 -9.63 -12.68 7.45
CA THR A 47 -10.98 -13.03 7.82
C THR A 47 -11.06 -13.03 9.33
N SER A 48 -12.07 -12.37 9.86
CA SER A 48 -12.24 -12.30 11.30
C SER A 48 -12.85 -13.59 11.82
N LYS A 49 -12.90 -13.72 13.14
CA LYS A 49 -13.48 -14.90 13.73
C LYS A 49 -14.96 -15.04 13.40
N ALA A 50 -15.61 -13.93 13.15
CA ALA A 50 -17.02 -13.98 12.82
C ALA A 50 -17.26 -14.29 11.37
N GLY A 51 -16.19 -14.49 10.61
CA GLY A 51 -16.36 -14.82 9.21
C GLY A 51 -16.39 -13.63 8.28
N ASN A 52 -16.12 -12.44 8.78
CA ASN A 52 -16.14 -11.25 7.95
C ASN A 52 -14.76 -11.02 7.36
N ASN A 53 -14.74 -10.70 6.09
CA ASN A 53 -13.47 -10.39 5.44
C ASN A 53 -13.10 -8.94 5.70
N TYR A 54 -11.84 -8.69 5.94
CA TYR A 54 -11.37 -7.33 6.11
C TYR A 54 -9.96 -7.21 5.54
N GLN A 55 -9.52 -5.99 5.41
CA GLN A 55 -8.20 -5.71 4.85
C GLN A 55 -7.30 -5.20 5.95
N TYR A 56 -6.14 -5.81 6.07
CA TYR A 56 -5.13 -5.40 7.03
C TYR A 56 -4.12 -4.56 6.27
N ILE A 57 -3.88 -3.35 6.72
CA ILE A 57 -3.02 -2.42 6.01
C ILE A 57 -1.84 -2.06 6.89
N LYS A 58 -0.66 -2.19 6.33
CA LYS A 58 0.55 -1.82 7.04
C LYS A 58 1.22 -0.68 6.30
N ILE A 59 1.63 0.34 7.03
CA ILE A 59 2.26 1.51 6.46
C ILE A 59 3.67 1.60 6.96
N GLU A 60 4.60 1.82 6.04
CA GLU A 60 6.00 1.97 6.41
C GLU A 60 6.55 3.22 5.78
N PRO A 61 7.42 3.97 6.49
CA PRO A 61 8.03 5.14 5.87
C PRO A 61 8.87 4.70 4.68
N GLN A 62 8.76 5.44 3.62
CA GLN A 62 9.58 5.12 2.48
C GLN A 62 10.84 5.93 2.59
N THR A 63 11.90 5.33 3.06
CA THR A 63 13.11 6.02 3.27
C THR A 63 13.89 5.92 2.10
N SER A 64 13.80 6.59 1.29
CA SER A 64 14.59 6.41 0.23
C SER A 64 15.89 6.79 0.47
N THR A 65 16.30 6.93 1.16
CA THR A 65 17.43 7.19 1.28
C THR A 65 18.28 6.70 1.52
N SER A 66 18.30 6.42 1.38
CA SER A 66 18.83 6.19 1.42
C SER A 66 19.46 6.09 1.20
N LYS A 67 19.75 5.91 1.35
CA LYS A 67 20.31 5.87 1.21
C LYS A 67 20.53 5.83 1.00
#